data_bae5f6190d28509b4502cbd8989279ea
#
_entry.id   bae5f6190d28509b4502cbd8989279ea
#
_cell.length_a   1.000
_cell.length_b   1.000
_cell.length_c   1.000
_cell.angle_alpha   90.00
_cell.angle_beta   90.00
_cell.angle_gamma   90.00
#
_symmetry.space_group_name_H-M   'P 1'
#
loop_
_entity.id
_entity.type
_entity.pdbx_description
1 polymer ?
#
loop_
_entity_poly.entity_id
_entity_poly.type
_entity_poly.pdbx_seq_one_letter_code
_entity_poly.pdbx_strand_id
1 'polypeptide(L)'
;EIPSVLQNAVTQLNDYFQGKRTHFDFKLNPKGTEFQQKVWQALLEIPYGKTCSYMDLSKKLGDVKAIRAVASANGKNPLWIVVPCHRVIGTDGSLTGYAGGLWRKKWLLEHESPSGQQTLF
;
A
#
# COMPACT_ATOMS: atom_id res chain seq x y z
N GLU A 1 0.12 -21.41 17.89
CA GLU A 1 1.25 -20.59 18.33
C GLU A 1 1.98 -20.01 17.13
N ILE A 2 2.39 -18.75 17.23
CA ILE A 2 3.05 -18.04 16.13
C ILE A 2 4.53 -18.38 16.12
N PRO A 3 5.08 -18.89 15.00
CA PRO A 3 6.51 -19.13 14.91
C PRO A 3 7.30 -17.86 15.19
N SER A 4 8.46 -18.02 15.86
CA SER A 4 9.28 -16.87 16.25
C SER A 4 9.68 -15.99 15.06
N VAL A 5 9.88 -16.59 13.88
CA VAL A 5 10.24 -15.83 12.68
C VAL A 5 9.15 -14.85 12.27
N LEU A 6 7.88 -15.09 12.65
CA LEU A 6 6.77 -14.22 12.31
C LEU A 6 6.37 -13.27 13.44
N GLN A 7 6.93 -13.43 14.63
CA GLN A 7 6.50 -12.63 15.77
C GLN A 7 6.81 -11.14 15.59
N ASN A 8 7.94 -10.81 14.99
CA ASN A 8 8.27 -9.42 14.73
C ASN A 8 7.25 -8.78 13.80
N ALA A 9 6.83 -9.50 12.75
CA ALA A 9 5.82 -8.99 11.83
C ALA A 9 4.49 -8.78 12.53
N VAL A 10 4.07 -9.74 13.36
CA VAL A 10 2.81 -9.63 14.11
C VAL A 10 2.86 -8.45 15.06
N THR A 11 3.96 -8.27 15.78
CA THR A 11 4.12 -7.15 16.70
C THR A 11 4.02 -5.82 15.96
N GLN A 12 4.70 -5.70 14.82
CA GLN A 12 4.69 -4.46 14.07
C GLN A 12 3.31 -4.17 13.47
N LEU A 13 2.59 -5.18 12.99
CA LEU A 13 1.23 -4.98 12.50
C LEU A 13 0.30 -4.54 13.62
N ASN A 14 0.41 -5.16 14.80
CA ASN A 14 -0.40 -4.72 15.94
C ASN A 14 -0.10 -3.29 16.31
N ASP A 15 1.18 -2.90 16.33
CA ASP A 15 1.56 -1.52 16.61
C ASP A 15 1.01 -0.56 15.57
N TYR A 16 0.99 -0.96 14.31
CA TYR A 16 0.40 -0.15 13.24
C TYR A 16 -1.09 0.09 13.51
N PHE A 17 -1.83 -0.98 13.80
CA PHE A 17 -3.27 -0.85 14.05
C PHE A 17 -3.58 -0.02 15.29
N GLN A 18 -2.68 0.01 16.26
CA GLN A 18 -2.84 0.82 17.46
C GLN A 18 -2.37 2.26 17.28
N GLY A 19 -1.90 2.62 16.09
CA GLY A 19 -1.41 3.96 15.82
C GLY A 19 -0.01 4.24 16.34
N LYS A 20 0.72 3.20 16.73
CA LYS A 20 2.05 3.35 17.34
C LYS A 20 3.19 3.23 16.33
N ARG A 21 2.89 2.83 15.11
CA ARG A 21 3.91 2.58 14.09
C ARG A 21 3.43 3.05 12.73
N THR A 22 4.31 3.69 11.98
CA THR A 22 3.99 4.23 10.66
C THR A 22 4.73 3.53 9.53
N HIS A 23 5.74 2.71 9.85
CA HIS A 23 6.51 1.98 8.84
C HIS A 23 6.93 0.64 9.43
N PHE A 24 7.35 -0.26 8.54
CA PHE A 24 7.76 -1.62 8.91
C PHE A 24 9.24 -1.79 8.58
N ASP A 25 9.96 -2.52 9.43
CA ASP A 25 11.39 -2.68 9.25
C ASP A 25 11.85 -4.13 9.12
N PHE A 26 10.91 -5.07 8.96
CA PHE A 26 11.33 -6.44 8.70
C PHE A 26 11.57 -6.67 7.20
N LYS A 27 12.39 -7.66 6.92
CA LYS A 27 12.79 -7.94 5.55
C LYS A 27 11.63 -8.47 4.72
N LEU A 28 11.47 -7.93 3.52
CA LEU A 28 10.42 -8.34 2.61
C LEU A 28 11.02 -9.13 1.45
N ASN A 29 10.32 -10.18 1.05
CA ASN A 29 10.74 -10.98 -0.08
C ASN A 29 9.51 -11.48 -0.87
N PRO A 30 8.70 -10.57 -1.40
CA PRO A 30 7.53 -10.97 -2.17
C PRO A 30 7.94 -11.57 -3.50
N LYS A 31 7.24 -12.62 -3.90
CA LYS A 31 7.48 -13.25 -5.20
C LYS A 31 6.58 -12.66 -6.25
N GLY A 32 7.14 -12.35 -7.40
CA GLY A 32 6.40 -11.80 -8.51
C GLY A 32 7.33 -11.54 -9.68
N THR A 33 6.74 -11.08 -10.78
CA THR A 33 7.51 -10.74 -11.96
C THR A 33 8.43 -9.55 -11.67
N GLU A 34 9.39 -9.33 -12.55
CA GLU A 34 10.29 -8.19 -12.42
C GLU A 34 9.51 -6.88 -12.41
N PHE A 35 8.50 -6.75 -13.27
CA PHE A 35 7.67 -5.56 -13.31
C PHE A 35 6.86 -5.37 -12.02
N GLN A 36 6.25 -6.46 -11.52
CA GLN A 36 5.51 -6.41 -10.26
C GLN A 36 6.41 -5.95 -9.13
N GLN A 37 7.64 -6.47 -9.08
CA GLN A 37 8.57 -6.07 -8.02
C GLN A 37 8.95 -4.59 -8.12
N LYS A 38 9.09 -4.06 -9.32
CA LYS A 38 9.34 -2.63 -9.49
C LYS A 38 8.18 -1.79 -8.96
N VAL A 39 6.95 -2.21 -9.26
CA VAL A 39 5.77 -1.51 -8.75
C VAL A 39 5.75 -1.56 -7.23
N TRP A 40 5.95 -2.73 -6.64
CA TRP A 40 5.92 -2.87 -5.18
C TRP A 40 7.00 -2.07 -4.50
N GLN A 41 8.19 -1.98 -5.08
CA GLN A 41 9.25 -1.12 -4.54
C GLN A 41 8.86 0.35 -4.57
N ALA A 42 8.22 0.78 -5.65
CA ALA A 42 7.75 2.16 -5.75
C ALA A 42 6.66 2.45 -4.70
N LEU A 43 5.81 1.46 -4.40
CA LEU A 43 4.79 1.63 -3.37
C LEU A 43 5.40 1.90 -2.00
N LEU A 44 6.52 1.24 -1.70
CA LEU A 44 7.19 1.43 -0.40
C LEU A 44 7.68 2.86 -0.20
N GLU A 45 7.81 3.64 -1.26
CA GLU A 45 8.24 5.03 -1.16
C GLU A 45 7.09 6.00 -0.91
N ILE A 46 5.84 5.52 -0.90
CA ILE A 46 4.70 6.38 -0.58
C ILE A 46 4.62 6.52 0.95
N PRO A 47 4.81 7.74 1.48
CA PRO A 47 4.85 7.91 2.93
C PRO A 47 3.51 7.61 3.60
N TYR A 48 3.58 7.23 4.86
CA TYR A 48 2.41 7.11 5.72
C TYR A 48 1.62 8.42 5.72
N GLY A 49 0.31 8.30 5.58
CA GLY A 49 -0.56 9.47 5.58
C GLY A 49 -0.64 10.19 4.24
N LYS A 50 0.00 9.66 3.21
CA LYS A 50 -0.01 10.25 1.87
C LYS A 50 -0.62 9.28 0.88
N THR A 51 -1.07 9.81 -0.25
CA THR A 51 -1.61 9.01 -1.35
C THR A 51 -0.91 9.38 -2.65
N CYS A 52 -1.05 8.50 -3.62
CA CYS A 52 -0.47 8.67 -4.95
C CYS A 52 -1.49 8.13 -5.95
N SER A 53 -1.66 8.80 -7.07
CA SER A 53 -2.56 8.28 -8.10
C SER A 53 -1.86 7.20 -8.92
N TYR A 54 -2.66 6.38 -9.61
CA TYR A 54 -2.09 5.40 -10.55
C TYR A 54 -1.28 6.09 -11.64
N MET A 55 -1.72 7.27 -12.08
CA MET A 55 -0.99 8.03 -13.08
C MET A 55 0.36 8.50 -12.54
N ASP A 56 0.38 9.04 -11.32
CA ASP A 56 1.64 9.48 -10.71
C ASP A 56 2.61 8.33 -10.54
N LEU A 57 2.10 7.17 -10.12
CA LEU A 57 2.93 5.98 -9.97
C LEU A 57 3.51 5.54 -11.31
N SER A 58 2.68 5.58 -12.37
CA SER A 58 3.13 5.23 -13.71
C SER A 58 4.20 6.18 -14.21
N LYS A 59 4.04 7.48 -13.95
CA LYS A 59 5.05 8.48 -14.31
C LYS A 59 6.37 8.22 -13.59
N LYS A 60 6.30 7.88 -12.32
CA LYS A 60 7.48 7.58 -11.52
C LYS A 60 8.23 6.36 -12.07
N LEU A 61 7.49 5.40 -12.61
CA LEU A 61 8.09 4.21 -13.22
C LEU A 61 8.57 4.46 -14.66
N GLY A 62 8.33 5.66 -15.19
CA GLY A 62 8.85 6.07 -16.48
C GLY A 62 7.95 5.80 -17.67
N ASP A 63 6.72 5.34 -17.46
CA ASP A 63 5.83 5.01 -18.58
C ASP A 63 4.37 5.24 -18.23
N VAL A 64 3.84 6.38 -18.62
CA VAL A 64 2.42 6.70 -18.36
C VAL A 64 1.47 5.75 -19.10
N LYS A 65 1.93 5.11 -20.17
CA LYS A 65 1.10 4.18 -20.90
C LYS A 65 0.93 2.84 -20.17
N ALA A 66 1.74 2.59 -19.17
CA ALA A 66 1.70 1.36 -18.40
C ALA A 66 0.68 1.39 -17.26
N ILE A 67 -0.20 2.40 -17.21
CA ILE A 67 -1.09 2.61 -16.08
C ILE A 67 -1.94 1.37 -15.76
N ARG A 68 -2.41 0.64 -16.77
CA ARG A 68 -3.19 -0.58 -16.53
C ARG A 68 -2.35 -1.69 -15.95
N ALA A 69 -1.11 -1.85 -16.45
CA ALA A 69 -0.19 -2.85 -15.90
C ALA A 69 0.21 -2.50 -14.47
N VAL A 70 0.40 -1.22 -14.20
CA VAL A 70 0.71 -0.74 -12.85
C VAL A 70 -0.45 -1.05 -11.90
N ALA A 71 -1.69 -0.77 -12.32
CA ALA A 71 -2.86 -1.06 -11.50
C ALA A 71 -3.00 -2.55 -11.24
N SER A 72 -2.76 -3.38 -12.25
CA SER A 72 -2.80 -4.83 -12.08
C SER A 72 -1.74 -5.31 -11.11
N ALA A 73 -0.51 -4.83 -11.23
CA ALA A 73 0.58 -5.21 -10.33
C ALA A 73 0.28 -4.74 -8.90
N ASN A 74 -0.28 -3.54 -8.74
CA ASN A 74 -0.70 -3.03 -7.45
C ASN A 74 -1.71 -3.97 -6.79
N GLY A 75 -2.68 -4.45 -7.55
CA GLY A 75 -3.71 -5.35 -7.04
C GLY A 75 -3.19 -6.75 -6.71
N LYS A 76 -2.04 -7.14 -7.21
CA LYS A 76 -1.45 -8.45 -6.96
C LYS A 76 -0.42 -8.45 -5.85
N ASN A 77 -0.28 -7.35 -5.15
CA ASN A 77 0.61 -7.27 -4.00
C ASN A 77 0.20 -8.32 -2.94
N PRO A 78 1.11 -9.21 -2.55
CA PRO A 78 0.78 -10.25 -1.57
C PRO A 78 0.93 -9.79 -0.12
N LEU A 79 1.45 -8.60 0.12
CA LEU A 79 1.77 -8.12 1.47
C LEU A 79 1.02 -6.82 1.76
N TRP A 80 -0.32 -6.92 1.88
CA TRP A 80 -1.16 -5.76 2.17
C TRP A 80 -0.67 -5.02 3.40
N ILE A 81 -0.83 -3.72 3.42
CA ILE A 81 -0.45 -2.82 4.52
C ILE A 81 1.05 -2.59 4.57
N VAL A 82 1.85 -3.65 4.64
CA VAL A 82 3.31 -3.55 4.70
C VAL A 82 3.86 -2.94 3.41
N VAL A 83 3.42 -3.48 2.27
CA VAL A 83 3.63 -2.83 0.97
C VAL A 83 2.33 -2.07 0.70
N PRO A 84 2.34 -0.73 0.77
CA PRO A 84 1.11 0.05 0.93
C PRO A 84 0.34 0.27 -0.37
N CYS A 85 -0.17 -0.80 -0.96
CA CYS A 85 -0.97 -0.69 -2.17
C CYS A 85 -2.28 0.07 -1.93
N HIS A 86 -2.71 0.18 -0.69
CA HIS A 86 -3.92 0.96 -0.34
C HIS A 86 -3.71 2.47 -0.53
N ARG A 87 -2.46 2.94 -0.62
CA ARG A 87 -2.16 4.36 -0.79
C ARG A 87 -2.22 4.84 -2.24
N VAL A 88 -2.56 3.95 -3.18
CA VAL A 88 -2.72 4.32 -4.58
C VAL A 88 -4.21 4.45 -4.88
N ILE A 89 -4.60 5.61 -5.41
CA ILE A 89 -6.00 5.95 -5.67
C ILE A 89 -6.17 6.35 -7.14
N GLY A 90 -7.43 6.52 -7.57
CA GLY A 90 -7.70 6.97 -8.92
C GLY A 90 -7.17 8.37 -9.16
N THR A 91 -6.91 8.70 -10.42
CA THR A 91 -6.38 10.01 -10.79
C THR A 91 -7.33 11.15 -10.38
N ASP A 92 -8.63 10.86 -10.34
CA ASP A 92 -9.64 11.83 -9.89
C ASP A 92 -9.85 11.83 -8.37
N GLY A 93 -9.02 11.10 -7.63
CA GLY A 93 -9.13 11.00 -6.18
C GLY A 93 -10.06 9.91 -5.68
N SER A 94 -10.71 9.18 -6.59
CA SER A 94 -11.67 8.14 -6.19
C SER A 94 -10.95 6.88 -5.69
N LEU A 95 -11.66 6.13 -4.84
CA LEU A 95 -11.18 4.81 -4.41
C LEU A 95 -11.52 3.80 -5.50
N THR A 96 -10.50 3.15 -6.04
CA THR A 96 -10.68 2.13 -7.05
C THR A 96 -9.80 0.93 -6.70
N GLY A 97 -10.32 -0.25 -7.01
CA GLY A 97 -9.53 -1.49 -7.00
C GLY A 97 -8.70 -1.76 -5.76
N TYR A 98 -9.16 -2.65 -4.90
CA TYR A 98 -8.34 -3.14 -3.79
C TYR A 98 -8.73 -4.60 -3.55
N ALA A 99 -7.74 -5.48 -3.55
CA ALA A 99 -8.00 -6.91 -3.40
C ALA A 99 -8.70 -7.22 -2.07
N GLY A 100 -8.41 -6.43 -1.04
CA GLY A 100 -9.06 -6.61 0.27
C GLY A 100 -10.45 -5.97 0.37
N GLY A 101 -10.95 -5.34 -0.70
CA GLY A 101 -12.23 -4.66 -0.69
C GLY A 101 -12.09 -3.17 -0.42
N LEU A 102 -12.96 -2.37 -1.06
CA LEU A 102 -12.85 -0.91 -0.95
C LEU A 102 -13.07 -0.41 0.47
N TRP A 103 -13.88 -1.09 1.27
CA TRP A 103 -14.13 -0.66 2.65
C TRP A 103 -12.88 -0.77 3.51
N ARG A 104 -12.05 -1.78 3.26
CA ARG A 104 -10.77 -1.91 3.96
C ARG A 104 -9.78 -0.84 3.50
N LYS A 105 -9.77 -0.56 2.20
CA LYS A 105 -8.92 0.50 1.67
C LYS A 105 -9.25 1.84 2.30
N LYS A 106 -10.55 2.17 2.36
CA LYS A 106 -11.00 3.40 2.99
C LYS A 106 -10.59 3.45 4.46
N TRP A 107 -10.79 2.33 5.18
CA TRP A 107 -10.43 2.27 6.59
C TRP A 107 -8.93 2.53 6.80
N LEU A 108 -8.09 1.91 5.99
CA LEU A 108 -6.64 2.08 6.10
C LEU A 108 -6.23 3.53 5.83
N LEU A 109 -6.80 4.15 4.82
CA LEU A 109 -6.49 5.53 4.50
C LEU A 109 -6.93 6.49 5.60
N GLU A 110 -8.10 6.26 6.18
CA GLU A 110 -8.58 7.07 7.29
C GLU A 110 -7.73 6.85 8.55
N HIS A 111 -7.33 5.61 8.79
CA HIS A 111 -6.45 5.28 9.91
C HIS A 111 -5.12 6.03 9.81
N GLU A 112 -4.59 6.18 8.61
CA GLU A 112 -3.32 6.86 8.36
C GLU A 112 -3.46 8.37 8.24
N SER A 113 -4.67 8.90 8.29
CA SER A 113 -4.89 10.33 8.11
C SER A 113 -4.22 11.12 9.24
N PRO A 114 -3.30 12.04 8.93
CA PRO A 114 -2.54 12.73 9.95
C PRO A 114 -3.37 13.70 10.80
N SER A 115 -4.51 14.16 10.27
CA SER A 115 -5.36 15.13 10.97
C SER A 115 -6.54 14.48 11.65
N GLY A 116 -6.69 13.16 11.53
CA GLY A 116 -7.87 12.48 12.05
C GLY A 116 -9.14 12.86 11.33
N GLN A 117 -9.03 13.37 10.11
CA GLN A 117 -10.20 13.76 9.32
C GLN A 117 -11.09 12.58 9.05
N GLN A 118 -12.38 12.88 8.92
CA GLN A 118 -13.39 11.85 8.81
C GLN A 118 -13.28 11.08 7.51
N THR A 119 -13.17 11.77 6.40
CA THR A 119 -13.07 11.08 5.12
C THR A 119 -12.59 12.05 4.06
N LEU A 120 -11.85 11.52 3.09
CA LEU A 120 -11.42 12.25 1.91
C LEU A 120 -12.22 11.85 0.68
N PHE A 121 -13.16 10.94 0.83
CA PHE A 121 -13.83 10.29 -0.31
C PHE A 121 -15.34 10.30 -0.16
#